data_f3aecc8f36e484500a48d59141ddd693
#
_entry.id   f3aecc8f36e484500a48d59141ddd693
#
_cell.length_a   1.000
_cell.length_b   1.000
_cell.length_c   1.000
_cell.angle_alpha   90.00
_cell.angle_beta   90.00
_cell.angle_gamma   90.00
#
_symmetry.space_group_name_H-M   'P 1'
#
loop_
_entity.id
_entity.type
_entity.pdbx_description
1 polymer ?
#
loop_
_entity_poly.entity_id
_entity_poly.type
_entity_poly.pdbx_seq_one_letter_code
_entity_poly.pdbx_strand_id
1 'polypeptide(L)'
;MNYIGSKNKLSDFIKQNVYQIVGRDLSEKTFCDLFAGTGIVGRNFKAETKKNISNDFEFYSYILNRNYIGNHQTFEFKNLIQELNLLDGKSGFIFNEYSENGTSERLYFSEENGKKIDSVRQKIENWKSSQKISEDQYYFLLCSLLEAADKIANTASVYGAFLKQIKKSAHKKLELQPANFELTENNHEVYNEDANELIKKIEGDILYLDPPYNARQYGANYHLLNTIAKYDNFSPKGKTGLRNYQKSKYCSKIEVSKSFEDLIQNAHFQHIFLSYNNEGLMPESEIRNILSKFGKYDIFTTEYQRFRADKEENRNHKASGTTEYLYYLEKN
;
A
#
# COMPACT_ATOMS: atom_id res chain seq x y z
N MET A 1 -6.74 -2.30 -6.89
CA MET A 1 -7.03 -1.11 -6.05
C MET A 1 -6.61 0.17 -6.77
N ASN A 2 -7.41 1.22 -6.65
CA ASN A 2 -7.02 2.57 -7.06
C ASN A 2 -6.15 3.19 -5.95
N TYR A 3 -4.84 3.28 -6.19
CA TYR A 3 -3.89 3.72 -5.17
C TYR A 3 -3.10 4.93 -5.68
N ILE A 4 -3.09 6.03 -4.89
CA ILE A 4 -2.29 7.23 -5.22
C ILE A 4 -0.82 6.88 -5.07
N GLY A 5 -0.02 7.22 -6.08
CA GLY A 5 1.41 6.90 -6.11
C GLY A 5 1.72 5.46 -6.52
N SER A 6 0.72 4.68 -6.99
CA SER A 6 0.99 3.33 -7.52
C SER A 6 2.02 3.37 -8.64
N LYS A 7 3.09 2.62 -8.49
CA LYS A 7 4.19 2.51 -9.46
C LYS A 7 3.90 1.55 -10.63
N ASN A 8 2.64 1.11 -10.79
CA ASN A 8 2.29 0.16 -11.84
C ASN A 8 2.73 0.61 -13.25
N LYS A 9 2.51 1.90 -13.58
CA LYS A 9 2.95 2.47 -14.86
C LYS A 9 4.46 2.75 -14.94
N LEU A 10 5.14 2.79 -13.82
CA LEU A 10 6.58 3.01 -13.71
C LEU A 10 7.35 1.69 -13.49
N SER A 11 6.65 0.57 -13.38
CA SER A 11 7.25 -0.73 -13.08
C SER A 11 8.35 -1.11 -14.07
N ASP A 12 8.10 -0.96 -15.36
CA ASP A 12 9.08 -1.28 -16.39
C ASP A 12 10.29 -0.34 -16.34
N PHE A 13 10.07 0.96 -16.11
CA PHE A 13 11.13 1.93 -15.94
C PHE A 13 12.02 1.58 -14.73
N ILE A 14 11.42 1.28 -13.58
CA ILE A 14 12.15 0.87 -12.38
C ILE A 14 12.95 -0.41 -12.67
N LYS A 15 12.30 -1.42 -13.23
CA LYS A 15 12.88 -2.74 -13.49
C LYS A 15 14.06 -2.66 -14.46
N GLN A 16 13.94 -1.91 -15.56
CA GLN A 16 15.02 -1.75 -16.53
C GLN A 16 16.24 -1.05 -15.93
N ASN A 17 16.05 -0.03 -15.09
CA ASN A 17 17.16 0.66 -14.43
C ASN A 17 17.85 -0.24 -13.38
N VAL A 18 17.09 -1.05 -12.62
CA VAL A 18 17.66 -2.07 -11.72
C VAL A 18 18.51 -3.06 -12.53
N TYR A 19 18.01 -3.59 -13.66
CA TYR A 19 18.77 -4.50 -14.51
C TYR A 19 20.02 -3.87 -15.12
N GLN A 20 19.94 -2.60 -15.51
CA GLN A 20 21.08 -1.88 -16.06
C GLN A 20 22.23 -1.77 -15.07
N ILE A 21 21.93 -1.59 -13.79
CA ILE A 21 22.90 -1.38 -12.71
C ILE A 21 23.36 -2.70 -12.12
N VAL A 22 22.43 -3.57 -11.74
CA VAL A 22 22.72 -4.77 -10.94
C VAL A 22 22.97 -6.00 -11.84
N GLY A 23 22.47 -5.96 -13.07
CA GLY A 23 22.42 -7.12 -13.96
C GLY A 23 21.02 -7.75 -14.00
N ARG A 24 20.79 -8.60 -15.01
CA ARG A 24 19.50 -9.26 -15.22
C ARG A 24 19.28 -10.48 -14.34
N ASP A 25 20.36 -11.12 -13.91
CA ASP A 25 20.27 -12.27 -13.01
C ASP A 25 20.22 -11.80 -11.56
N LEU A 26 19.03 -11.87 -10.98
CA LEU A 26 18.75 -11.51 -9.61
C LEU A 26 18.50 -12.73 -8.71
N SER A 27 18.70 -13.96 -9.25
CA SER A 27 18.35 -15.22 -8.56
C SER A 27 19.05 -15.42 -7.20
N GLU A 28 20.24 -14.82 -7.01
CA GLU A 28 20.98 -14.84 -5.73
C GLU A 28 20.82 -13.55 -4.92
N LYS A 29 20.00 -12.60 -5.39
CA LYS A 29 19.86 -11.28 -4.78
C LYS A 29 18.70 -11.18 -3.80
N THR A 30 18.93 -10.39 -2.75
CA THR A 30 17.89 -9.94 -1.82
C THR A 30 17.41 -8.56 -2.24
N PHE A 31 16.12 -8.45 -2.57
CA PHE A 31 15.44 -7.20 -2.91
C PHE A 31 14.56 -6.74 -1.73
N CYS A 32 14.62 -5.48 -1.37
CA CYS A 32 13.79 -4.88 -0.33
C CYS A 32 12.95 -3.72 -0.88
N ASP A 33 11.62 -3.80 -0.74
CA ASP A 33 10.67 -2.71 -0.97
C ASP A 33 10.21 -2.16 0.39
N LEU A 34 10.86 -1.08 0.85
CA LEU A 34 10.74 -0.60 2.23
C LEU A 34 9.47 0.24 2.49
N PHE A 35 8.87 0.80 1.41
CA PHE A 35 7.61 1.56 1.44
C PHE A 35 6.63 0.97 0.43
N ALA A 36 6.29 -0.29 0.61
CA ALA A 36 5.72 -1.14 -0.43
C ALA A 36 4.30 -0.75 -0.90
N GLY A 37 3.53 -0.01 -0.10
CA GLY A 37 2.16 0.36 -0.46
C GLY A 37 1.33 -0.86 -0.84
N THR A 38 0.93 -0.96 -2.09
CA THR A 38 0.17 -2.11 -2.61
C THR A 38 1.04 -3.31 -3.02
N GLY A 39 2.35 -3.25 -2.79
CA GLY A 39 3.30 -4.30 -3.13
C GLY A 39 3.63 -4.44 -4.61
N ILE A 40 3.29 -3.45 -5.45
CA ILE A 40 3.42 -3.60 -6.91
C ILE A 40 4.86 -3.73 -7.37
N VAL A 41 5.81 -3.01 -6.74
CA VAL A 41 7.23 -3.10 -7.09
C VAL A 41 7.80 -4.43 -6.61
N GLY A 42 7.60 -4.78 -5.35
CA GLY A 42 8.04 -6.08 -4.80
C GLY A 42 7.55 -7.27 -5.62
N ARG A 43 6.27 -7.25 -6.06
CA ARG A 43 5.70 -8.32 -6.92
C ARG A 43 6.46 -8.50 -8.24
N ASN A 44 6.94 -7.42 -8.86
CA ASN A 44 7.68 -7.49 -10.11
C ASN A 44 9.05 -8.17 -9.97
N PHE A 45 9.58 -8.23 -8.76
CA PHE A 45 10.86 -8.88 -8.44
C PHE A 45 10.72 -10.21 -7.70
N LYS A 46 9.51 -10.55 -7.21
CA LYS A 46 9.30 -11.71 -6.35
C LYS A 46 9.80 -13.03 -6.96
N ALA A 47 9.45 -13.30 -8.21
CA ALA A 47 9.83 -14.54 -8.89
C ALA A 47 11.30 -14.58 -9.35
N GLU A 48 11.99 -13.43 -9.35
CA GLU A 48 13.33 -13.30 -9.92
C GLU A 48 14.43 -13.22 -8.87
N THR A 49 14.07 -12.95 -7.62
CA THR A 49 15.03 -12.75 -6.53
C THR A 49 15.02 -13.92 -5.56
N LYS A 50 16.17 -14.21 -4.99
CA LYS A 50 16.31 -15.20 -3.92
C LYS A 50 15.43 -14.91 -2.71
N LYS A 51 15.37 -13.64 -2.36
CA LYS A 51 14.56 -13.13 -1.23
C LYS A 51 13.96 -11.78 -1.57
N ASN A 52 12.69 -11.61 -1.23
CA ASN A 52 12.02 -10.32 -1.29
C ASN A 52 11.59 -9.93 0.13
N ILE A 53 11.99 -8.74 0.56
CA ILE A 53 11.59 -8.13 1.82
C ILE A 53 10.63 -7.00 1.48
N SER A 54 9.45 -7.00 2.07
CA SER A 54 8.44 -5.96 1.85
C SER A 54 8.00 -5.39 3.19
N ASN A 55 7.94 -4.06 3.27
CA ASN A 55 7.49 -3.38 4.48
C ASN A 55 6.53 -2.25 4.15
N ASP A 56 5.55 -2.06 4.99
CA ASP A 56 4.75 -0.83 4.99
C ASP A 56 4.25 -0.52 6.40
N PHE A 57 4.12 0.77 6.66
CA PHE A 57 3.66 1.28 7.93
C PHE A 57 2.16 1.08 8.18
N GLU A 58 1.37 0.98 7.09
CA GLU A 58 -0.08 0.86 7.14
C GLU A 58 -0.51 -0.62 7.17
N PHE A 59 -1.40 -0.96 8.10
CA PHE A 59 -1.78 -2.37 8.31
C PHE A 59 -2.54 -2.98 7.12
N TYR A 60 -3.37 -2.19 6.41
CA TYR A 60 -4.01 -2.68 5.18
C TYR A 60 -2.97 -3.04 4.11
N SER A 61 -1.91 -2.26 4.00
CA SER A 61 -0.80 -2.52 3.09
C SER A 61 -0.03 -3.79 3.50
N TYR A 62 0.24 -3.97 4.79
CA TYR A 62 0.80 -5.22 5.31
C TYR A 62 -0.03 -6.45 4.90
N ILE A 63 -1.37 -6.39 5.02
CA ILE A 63 -2.24 -7.50 4.59
C ILE A 63 -2.07 -7.79 3.09
N LEU A 64 -2.06 -6.75 2.24
CA LEU A 64 -1.85 -6.90 0.81
C LEU A 64 -0.50 -7.56 0.52
N ASN A 65 0.56 -7.09 1.16
CA ASN A 65 1.91 -7.61 0.98
C ASN A 65 2.07 -9.04 1.53
N ARG A 66 1.42 -9.37 2.67
CA ARG A 66 1.38 -10.75 3.17
C ARG A 66 0.77 -11.71 2.16
N ASN A 67 -0.25 -11.26 1.41
CA ASN A 67 -0.83 -12.07 0.35
C ASN A 67 0.01 -12.09 -0.93
N TYR A 68 0.54 -10.94 -1.37
CA TYR A 68 1.22 -10.87 -2.67
C TYR A 68 2.69 -11.26 -2.61
N ILE A 69 3.40 -10.90 -1.54
CA ILE A 69 4.83 -11.10 -1.38
C ILE A 69 5.13 -12.29 -0.48
N GLY A 70 4.42 -12.41 0.65
CA GLY A 70 4.62 -13.50 1.59
C GLY A 70 4.55 -14.87 0.92
N ASN A 71 5.18 -15.84 1.53
CA ASN A 71 5.12 -17.24 1.07
C ASN A 71 3.76 -17.83 1.40
N HIS A 72 3.26 -18.63 0.48
CA HIS A 72 2.05 -19.42 0.66
C HIS A 72 2.34 -20.90 0.44
N GLN A 73 1.68 -21.73 1.24
CA GLN A 73 1.48 -23.13 0.89
C GLN A 73 0.25 -23.25 -0.01
N THR A 74 0.16 -24.32 -0.78
CA THR A 74 -1.06 -24.62 -1.52
C THR A 74 -2.22 -24.85 -0.56
N PHE A 75 -3.33 -24.16 -0.75
CA PHE A 75 -4.55 -24.31 0.04
C PHE A 75 -5.81 -24.18 -0.80
N GLU A 76 -6.87 -24.83 -0.33
CA GLU A 76 -8.19 -24.71 -0.93
C GLU A 76 -8.90 -23.43 -0.44
N PHE A 77 -9.41 -22.64 -1.36
CA PHE A 77 -10.07 -21.36 -1.04
C PHE A 77 -11.44 -21.18 -1.69
N LYS A 78 -11.79 -21.98 -2.72
CA LYS A 78 -13.04 -21.80 -3.47
C LYS A 78 -14.26 -21.86 -2.59
N ASN A 79 -14.35 -22.87 -1.72
CA ASN A 79 -15.46 -23.04 -0.78
C ASN A 79 -15.52 -21.90 0.24
N LEU A 80 -14.36 -21.39 0.70
CA LEU A 80 -14.30 -20.27 1.63
C LEU A 80 -14.84 -18.98 1.00
N ILE A 81 -14.41 -18.64 -0.21
CA ILE A 81 -14.91 -17.48 -0.96
C ILE A 81 -16.41 -17.63 -1.24
N GLN A 82 -16.87 -18.81 -1.65
CA GLN A 82 -18.30 -19.07 -1.91
C GLN A 82 -19.13 -18.91 -0.62
N GLU A 83 -18.70 -19.47 0.52
CA GLU A 83 -19.38 -19.31 1.81
C GLU A 83 -19.48 -17.84 2.21
N LEU A 84 -18.40 -17.05 2.05
CA LEU A 84 -18.40 -15.63 2.33
C LEU A 84 -19.36 -14.85 1.39
N ASN A 85 -19.40 -15.20 0.11
CA ASN A 85 -20.29 -14.55 -0.84
C ASN A 85 -21.77 -14.85 -0.59
N LEU A 86 -22.11 -16.00 0.01
CA LEU A 86 -23.48 -16.39 0.37
C LEU A 86 -23.96 -15.80 1.69
N LEU A 87 -23.09 -15.18 2.50
CA LEU A 87 -23.51 -14.59 3.78
C LEU A 87 -24.53 -13.48 3.59
N ASP A 88 -25.57 -13.47 4.40
CA ASP A 88 -26.43 -12.30 4.56
C ASP A 88 -25.69 -11.16 5.26
N GLY A 89 -26.02 -9.92 4.89
CA GLY A 89 -25.49 -8.74 5.54
C GLY A 89 -26.02 -8.57 6.97
N LYS A 90 -25.14 -8.22 7.90
CA LYS A 90 -25.49 -7.93 9.31
C LYS A 90 -24.99 -6.55 9.70
N SER A 91 -25.78 -5.82 10.46
CA SER A 91 -25.35 -4.53 10.99
C SER A 91 -24.16 -4.71 11.94
N GLY A 92 -23.11 -3.93 11.70
CA GLY A 92 -21.90 -3.91 12.50
C GLY A 92 -21.23 -2.54 12.42
N PHE A 93 -19.94 -2.49 12.69
CA PHE A 93 -19.20 -1.24 12.80
C PHE A 93 -19.11 -0.47 11.47
N ILE A 94 -18.86 -1.17 10.35
CA ILE A 94 -18.74 -0.53 9.02
C ILE A 94 -20.11 -0.02 8.58
N PHE A 95 -21.17 -0.78 8.77
CA PHE A 95 -22.51 -0.31 8.46
C PHE A 95 -22.87 0.93 9.27
N ASN A 96 -22.72 0.88 10.60
CA ASN A 96 -23.15 1.97 11.47
C ASN A 96 -22.34 3.26 11.23
N GLU A 97 -21.05 3.16 11.02
CA GLU A 97 -20.17 4.33 11.01
C GLU A 97 -19.83 4.84 9.60
N TYR A 98 -19.97 4.03 8.55
CA TYR A 98 -19.47 4.36 7.22
C TYR A 98 -20.41 4.05 6.06
N SER A 99 -21.67 3.80 6.33
CA SER A 99 -22.61 3.42 5.27
C SER A 99 -23.88 4.29 5.27
N GLU A 100 -24.54 4.26 4.11
CA GLU A 100 -25.91 4.77 3.96
C GLU A 100 -26.83 4.12 4.97
N ASN A 101 -27.75 4.88 5.56
CA ASN A 101 -28.67 4.48 6.61
C ASN A 101 -27.99 3.95 7.89
N GLY A 102 -26.69 4.14 8.06
CA GLY A 102 -25.98 3.93 9.30
C GLY A 102 -26.19 5.07 10.29
N THR A 103 -25.68 4.94 11.51
CA THR A 103 -25.86 5.95 12.58
C THR A 103 -25.12 7.27 12.31
N SER A 104 -24.06 7.24 11.50
CA SER A 104 -23.17 8.39 11.29
C SER A 104 -23.30 9.06 9.92
N GLU A 105 -24.18 8.59 9.04
CA GLU A 105 -24.46 9.13 7.70
C GLU A 105 -23.21 9.36 6.81
N ARG A 106 -22.12 8.62 7.04
CA ARG A 106 -20.90 8.69 6.23
C ARG A 106 -21.02 7.75 5.04
N LEU A 107 -21.34 8.30 3.89
CA LEU A 107 -21.71 7.57 2.67
C LEU A 107 -20.52 6.92 1.95
N TYR A 108 -19.67 6.17 2.65
CA TYR A 108 -18.58 5.41 2.00
C TYR A 108 -19.08 4.14 1.32
N PHE A 109 -20.14 3.52 1.85
CA PHE A 109 -20.76 2.33 1.27
C PHE A 109 -22.29 2.50 1.22
N SER A 110 -22.92 1.75 0.33
CA SER A 110 -24.38 1.53 0.43
C SER A 110 -24.69 0.72 1.68
N GLU A 111 -25.93 0.77 2.14
CA GLU A 111 -26.41 -0.01 3.29
C GLU A 111 -26.09 -1.49 3.17
N GLU A 112 -26.45 -2.10 2.02
CA GLU A 112 -26.21 -3.52 1.75
C GLU A 112 -24.73 -3.88 1.80
N ASN A 113 -23.88 -3.06 1.20
CA ASN A 113 -22.43 -3.30 1.14
C ASN A 113 -21.77 -3.14 2.51
N GLY A 114 -22.16 -2.15 3.30
CA GLY A 114 -21.67 -1.98 4.67
C GLY A 114 -21.98 -3.20 5.55
N LYS A 115 -23.23 -3.64 5.52
CA LYS A 115 -23.68 -4.85 6.23
C LYS A 115 -22.94 -6.11 5.75
N LYS A 116 -22.68 -6.19 4.44
CA LYS A 116 -21.94 -7.33 3.85
C LYS A 116 -20.48 -7.34 4.30
N ILE A 117 -19.80 -6.17 4.31
CA ILE A 117 -18.43 -6.05 4.81
C ILE A 117 -18.35 -6.52 6.27
N ASP A 118 -19.28 -6.08 7.12
CA ASP A 118 -19.32 -6.49 8.52
C ASP A 118 -19.47 -8.01 8.67
N SER A 119 -20.41 -8.62 7.95
CA SER A 119 -20.62 -10.07 7.99
C SER A 119 -19.39 -10.86 7.56
N VAL A 120 -18.80 -10.47 6.44
CA VAL A 120 -17.61 -11.13 5.87
C VAL A 120 -16.42 -10.98 6.82
N ARG A 121 -16.16 -9.77 7.31
CA ARG A 121 -15.03 -9.50 8.19
C ARG A 121 -15.12 -10.29 9.50
N GLN A 122 -16.29 -10.31 10.12
CA GLN A 122 -16.52 -11.08 11.35
C GLN A 122 -16.40 -12.59 11.11
N LYS A 123 -16.89 -13.08 9.98
CA LYS A 123 -16.79 -14.51 9.63
C LYS A 123 -15.33 -14.94 9.46
N ILE A 124 -14.52 -14.13 8.78
CA ILE A 124 -13.08 -14.40 8.63
C ILE A 124 -12.39 -14.44 10.00
N GLU A 125 -12.71 -13.50 10.90
CA GLU A 125 -12.15 -13.49 12.25
C GLU A 125 -12.56 -14.72 13.07
N ASN A 126 -13.83 -15.11 13.01
CA ASN A 126 -14.33 -16.31 13.66
C ASN A 126 -13.62 -17.58 13.17
N TRP A 127 -13.36 -17.67 11.85
CA TRP A 127 -12.62 -18.79 11.30
C TRP A 127 -11.18 -18.83 11.79
N LYS A 128 -10.52 -17.67 11.87
CA LYS A 128 -9.16 -17.58 12.43
C LYS A 128 -9.14 -18.00 13.91
N SER A 129 -10.03 -17.42 14.71
CA SER A 129 -10.11 -17.68 16.17
C SER A 129 -10.44 -19.14 16.49
N SER A 130 -11.26 -19.78 15.67
CA SER A 130 -11.60 -21.20 15.78
C SER A 130 -10.59 -22.14 15.10
N GLN A 131 -9.48 -21.60 14.57
CA GLN A 131 -8.47 -22.36 13.84
C GLN A 131 -9.00 -23.14 12.60
N LYS A 132 -10.14 -22.69 12.04
CA LYS A 132 -10.72 -23.29 10.84
C LYS A 132 -9.89 -22.97 9.58
N ILE A 133 -9.17 -21.86 9.58
CA ILE A 133 -8.32 -21.41 8.49
C ILE A 133 -6.90 -21.18 8.96
N SER A 134 -5.92 -21.40 8.07
CA SER A 134 -4.52 -21.09 8.30
C SER A 134 -4.25 -19.60 8.32
N GLU A 135 -3.05 -19.19 8.72
CA GLU A 135 -2.64 -17.79 8.66
C GLU A 135 -2.61 -17.27 7.21
N ASP A 136 -2.11 -18.07 6.27
CA ASP A 136 -2.09 -17.71 4.84
C ASP A 136 -3.51 -17.51 4.29
N GLN A 137 -4.42 -18.45 4.60
CA GLN A 137 -5.83 -18.28 4.23
C GLN A 137 -6.47 -17.03 4.86
N TYR A 138 -6.11 -16.69 6.09
CA TYR A 138 -6.60 -15.47 6.75
C TYR A 138 -6.19 -14.21 5.99
N TYR A 139 -4.91 -14.03 5.69
CA TYR A 139 -4.43 -12.86 4.94
C TYR A 139 -4.93 -12.83 3.50
N PHE A 140 -5.04 -13.98 2.86
CA PHE A 140 -5.66 -14.12 1.53
C PHE A 140 -7.13 -13.63 1.52
N LEU A 141 -7.93 -14.06 2.50
CA LEU A 141 -9.33 -13.67 2.59
C LEU A 141 -9.49 -12.19 2.96
N LEU A 142 -8.65 -11.66 3.85
CA LEU A 142 -8.63 -10.22 4.14
C LEU A 142 -8.21 -9.40 2.93
N CYS A 143 -7.20 -9.82 2.18
CA CYS A 143 -6.80 -9.17 0.94
C CYS A 143 -7.95 -9.14 -0.06
N SER A 144 -8.65 -10.28 -0.26
CA SER A 144 -9.82 -10.39 -1.14
C SER A 144 -10.95 -9.44 -0.70
N LEU A 145 -11.18 -9.32 0.61
CA LEU A 145 -12.18 -8.38 1.16
C LEU A 145 -11.79 -6.92 0.93
N LEU A 146 -10.53 -6.54 1.19
CA LEU A 146 -10.05 -5.18 0.99
C LEU A 146 -10.15 -4.76 -0.48
N GLU A 147 -9.78 -5.64 -1.41
CA GLU A 147 -9.93 -5.39 -2.84
C GLU A 147 -11.39 -5.25 -3.28
N ALA A 148 -12.27 -6.09 -2.74
CA ALA A 148 -13.71 -6.01 -3.03
C ALA A 148 -14.31 -4.71 -2.48
N ALA A 149 -13.98 -4.33 -1.24
CA ALA A 149 -14.45 -3.10 -0.61
C ALA A 149 -13.97 -1.85 -1.38
N ASP A 150 -12.71 -1.81 -1.82
CA ASP A 150 -12.18 -0.69 -2.60
C ASP A 150 -12.92 -0.48 -3.93
N LYS A 151 -13.29 -1.56 -4.62
CA LYS A 151 -14.03 -1.50 -5.90
C LYS A 151 -15.40 -0.82 -5.78
N ILE A 152 -16.05 -0.97 -4.62
CA ILE A 152 -17.43 -0.47 -4.40
C ILE A 152 -17.47 0.73 -3.46
N ALA A 153 -16.34 1.26 -3.03
CA ALA A 153 -16.29 2.42 -2.15
C ALA A 153 -16.77 3.69 -2.87
N ASN A 154 -17.61 4.49 -2.19
CA ASN A 154 -18.19 5.74 -2.68
C ASN A 154 -17.23 6.91 -2.49
N THR A 155 -16.06 6.83 -3.11
CA THR A 155 -15.01 7.86 -3.07
C THR A 155 -14.58 8.25 -4.49
N ALA A 156 -13.87 9.37 -4.62
CA ALA A 156 -13.24 9.76 -5.89
C ALA A 156 -11.98 8.92 -6.18
N SER A 157 -11.15 8.68 -5.17
CA SER A 157 -9.96 7.79 -5.23
C SER A 157 -9.35 7.49 -3.87
N VAL A 158 -9.54 8.35 -2.87
CA VAL A 158 -9.06 8.18 -1.50
C VAL A 158 -10.18 8.33 -0.50
N TYR A 159 -9.98 7.85 0.71
CA TYR A 159 -10.97 7.87 1.78
C TYR A 159 -10.93 9.14 2.66
N GLY A 160 -10.12 10.12 2.30
CA GLY A 160 -10.13 11.44 2.94
C GLY A 160 -11.44 12.21 2.77
N ALA A 161 -12.32 11.78 1.85
CA ALA A 161 -13.69 12.24 1.68
C ALA A 161 -14.55 11.17 1.00
N PHE A 162 -15.85 11.19 1.25
CA PHE A 162 -16.86 10.42 0.52
C PHE A 162 -17.70 11.34 -0.36
N LEU A 163 -18.30 10.78 -1.41
CA LEU A 163 -19.20 11.53 -2.30
C LEU A 163 -20.55 11.73 -1.60
N LYS A 164 -21.16 12.92 -1.83
CA LYS A 164 -22.43 13.30 -1.22
C LYS A 164 -23.63 12.42 -1.64
N GLN A 165 -23.50 11.74 -2.76
CA GLN A 165 -24.48 10.79 -3.29
C GLN A 165 -23.75 9.48 -3.61
N ILE A 166 -24.41 8.35 -3.41
CA ILE A 166 -23.85 7.05 -3.76
C ILE A 166 -23.72 6.95 -5.28
N LYS A 167 -22.46 6.82 -5.76
CA LYS A 167 -22.18 6.68 -7.20
C LYS A 167 -22.64 5.32 -7.74
N LYS A 168 -22.94 5.25 -9.03
CA LYS A 168 -23.44 4.04 -9.69
C LYS A 168 -22.57 2.79 -9.43
N SER A 169 -21.24 2.93 -9.36
CA SER A 169 -20.37 1.80 -9.07
C SER A 169 -20.44 1.32 -7.61
N ALA A 170 -20.82 2.18 -6.68
CA ALA A 170 -20.95 1.85 -5.25
C ALA A 170 -22.28 1.17 -4.90
N HIS A 171 -23.26 1.18 -5.81
CA HIS A 171 -24.48 0.37 -5.72
C HIS A 171 -24.31 -1.10 -6.17
N LYS A 172 -23.16 -1.44 -6.79
CA LYS A 172 -22.87 -2.83 -7.13
C LYS A 172 -22.72 -3.63 -5.85
N LYS A 173 -23.28 -4.85 -5.83
CA LYS A 173 -23.12 -5.75 -4.68
C LYS A 173 -21.65 -6.09 -4.46
N LEU A 174 -21.23 -6.08 -3.20
CA LEU A 174 -19.93 -6.59 -2.81
C LEU A 174 -19.87 -8.08 -3.09
N GLU A 175 -18.93 -8.46 -3.92
CA GLU A 175 -18.61 -9.84 -4.26
C GLU A 175 -17.10 -10.04 -4.14
N LEU A 176 -16.68 -10.96 -3.29
CA LEU A 176 -15.29 -11.33 -3.14
C LEU A 176 -14.86 -12.13 -4.36
N GLN A 177 -13.82 -11.62 -5.02
CA GLN A 177 -13.04 -12.39 -5.98
C GLN A 177 -11.76 -12.85 -5.27
N PRO A 178 -11.26 -14.05 -5.57
CA PRO A 178 -10.01 -14.51 -4.98
C PRO A 178 -8.88 -13.53 -5.32
N ALA A 179 -8.17 -13.03 -4.32
CA ALA A 179 -6.96 -12.26 -4.53
C ALA A 179 -5.88 -13.18 -5.16
N ASN A 180 -5.13 -12.63 -6.11
CA ASN A 180 -4.03 -13.39 -6.70
C ASN A 180 -2.89 -13.56 -5.69
N PHE A 181 -2.20 -14.70 -5.73
CA PHE A 181 -0.93 -14.91 -5.07
C PHE A 181 -0.07 -15.86 -5.89
N GLU A 182 1.24 -15.81 -5.69
CA GLU A 182 2.20 -16.64 -6.39
C GLU A 182 2.87 -17.59 -5.40
N LEU A 183 2.94 -18.86 -5.78
CA LEU A 183 3.71 -19.87 -5.03
C LEU A 183 5.17 -19.77 -5.47
N THR A 184 6.07 -19.61 -4.51
CA THR A 184 7.52 -19.62 -4.73
C THR A 184 8.18 -20.47 -3.66
N GLU A 185 9.33 -21.07 -3.99
CA GLU A 185 10.14 -21.83 -3.03
C GLU A 185 11.06 -20.92 -2.19
N ASN A 186 11.16 -19.65 -2.57
CA ASN A 186 12.00 -18.67 -1.91
C ASN A 186 11.40 -18.21 -0.57
N ASN A 187 12.23 -17.73 0.34
CA ASN A 187 11.80 -17.27 1.66
C ASN A 187 11.64 -15.74 1.68
N HIS A 188 10.43 -15.28 1.36
CA HIS A 188 10.08 -13.86 1.37
C HIS A 188 9.59 -13.41 2.75
N GLU A 189 9.87 -12.18 3.11
CA GLU A 189 9.52 -11.58 4.41
C GLU A 189 8.65 -10.35 4.23
N VAL A 190 7.66 -10.19 5.11
CA VAL A 190 6.76 -9.03 5.10
C VAL A 190 6.64 -8.45 6.50
N TYR A 191 6.87 -7.13 6.61
CA TYR A 191 6.88 -6.39 7.85
C TYR A 191 5.81 -5.30 7.88
N ASN A 192 5.42 -4.88 9.09
CA ASN A 192 4.56 -3.73 9.34
C ASN A 192 5.22 -2.85 10.43
N GLU A 193 6.35 -2.27 10.08
CA GLU A 193 7.19 -1.51 10.99
C GLU A 193 7.50 -0.11 10.46
N ASP A 194 8.00 0.77 11.35
CA ASP A 194 8.61 2.03 10.93
C ASP A 194 9.86 1.74 10.08
N ALA A 195 9.97 2.39 8.92
CA ALA A 195 11.05 2.14 7.96
C ALA A 195 12.43 2.41 8.55
N ASN A 196 12.57 3.48 9.37
CA ASN A 196 13.85 3.82 10.02
C ASN A 196 14.23 2.85 11.15
N GLU A 197 13.26 2.15 11.73
CA GLU A 197 13.57 1.12 12.74
C GLU A 197 13.82 -0.25 12.08
N LEU A 198 13.11 -0.57 11.00
CA LEU A 198 13.31 -1.83 10.30
C LEU A 198 14.65 -1.86 9.57
N ILE A 199 15.06 -0.75 8.91
CA ILE A 199 16.30 -0.71 8.12
C ILE A 199 17.57 -1.05 8.93
N LYS A 200 17.52 -0.86 10.24
CA LYS A 200 18.60 -1.20 11.17
C LYS A 200 18.74 -2.72 11.44
N LYS A 201 17.72 -3.50 11.06
CA LYS A 201 17.58 -4.93 11.39
C LYS A 201 17.70 -5.84 10.17
N ILE A 202 17.65 -5.26 8.98
CA ILE A 202 17.65 -5.99 7.71
C ILE A 202 18.85 -5.61 6.84
N GLU A 203 19.23 -6.53 5.98
CA GLU A 203 20.31 -6.36 5.00
C GLU A 203 19.97 -7.04 3.68
N GLY A 204 20.64 -6.64 2.61
CA GLY A 204 20.45 -7.23 1.29
C GLY A 204 21.26 -6.56 0.21
N ASP A 205 20.93 -6.85 -1.04
CA ASP A 205 21.64 -6.33 -2.21
C ASP A 205 20.99 -5.05 -2.76
N ILE A 206 19.66 -5.05 -2.89
CA ILE A 206 18.88 -4.00 -3.58
C ILE A 206 17.83 -3.46 -2.62
N LEU A 207 17.91 -2.17 -2.32
CA LEU A 207 16.90 -1.43 -1.55
C LEU A 207 16.13 -0.50 -2.47
N TYR A 208 14.82 -0.66 -2.53
CA TYR A 208 13.91 0.26 -3.22
C TYR A 208 13.14 1.10 -2.21
N LEU A 209 13.12 2.40 -2.42
CA LEU A 209 12.49 3.40 -1.57
C LEU A 209 11.46 4.20 -2.37
N ASP A 210 10.23 4.26 -1.90
CA ASP A 210 9.15 5.11 -2.41
C ASP A 210 8.43 5.80 -1.24
N PRO A 211 9.15 6.60 -0.43
CA PRO A 211 8.57 7.26 0.72
C PRO A 211 7.49 8.27 0.30
N PRO A 212 6.55 8.61 1.18
CA PRO A 212 5.64 9.71 0.94
C PRO A 212 6.39 10.99 0.54
N TYR A 213 6.01 11.59 -0.58
CA TYR A 213 6.65 12.80 -1.10
C TYR A 213 5.87 14.09 -0.82
N ASN A 214 4.72 14.01 -0.16
CA ASN A 214 3.92 15.18 0.19
C ASN A 214 3.38 15.10 1.62
N ALA A 215 2.80 16.21 2.11
CA ALA A 215 2.30 16.31 3.47
C ALA A 215 1.04 15.46 3.79
N ARG A 216 0.52 14.71 2.82
CA ARG A 216 -0.70 13.91 2.99
C ARG A 216 -0.36 12.57 3.61
N GLN A 217 -0.86 12.34 4.81
CA GLN A 217 -0.66 11.08 5.55
C GLN A 217 -1.47 9.94 4.90
N TYR A 218 -0.82 8.83 4.58
CA TYR A 218 -1.47 7.64 4.03
C TYR A 218 -2.46 7.02 5.02
N GLY A 219 -2.15 7.07 6.33
CA GLY A 219 -3.07 6.65 7.37
C GLY A 219 -4.40 7.41 7.39
N ALA A 220 -4.41 8.68 6.95
CA ALA A 220 -5.64 9.44 6.76
C ALA A 220 -6.30 9.15 5.40
N ASN A 221 -5.51 9.07 4.33
CA ASN A 221 -6.02 8.84 2.98
C ASN A 221 -6.68 7.46 2.82
N TYR A 222 -6.19 6.45 3.55
CA TYR A 222 -6.66 5.06 3.47
C TYR A 222 -7.19 4.53 4.81
N HIS A 223 -7.61 5.44 5.71
CA HIS A 223 -8.07 5.09 7.06
C HIS A 223 -9.15 4.01 7.08
N LEU A 224 -10.04 4.00 6.09
CA LEU A 224 -11.15 3.06 6.04
C LEU A 224 -10.69 1.64 5.70
N LEU A 225 -9.66 1.49 4.85
CA LEU A 225 -9.05 0.19 4.61
C LEU A 225 -8.40 -0.37 5.89
N ASN A 226 -7.69 0.47 6.65
CA ASN A 226 -7.20 0.10 7.97
C ASN A 226 -8.33 -0.25 8.94
N THR A 227 -9.46 0.43 8.84
CA THR A 227 -10.64 0.18 9.68
C THR A 227 -11.26 -1.19 9.39
N ILE A 228 -11.45 -1.53 8.12
CA ILE A 228 -11.92 -2.86 7.71
C ILE A 228 -10.91 -3.95 8.11
N ALA A 229 -9.62 -3.68 7.89
CA ALA A 229 -8.54 -4.62 8.19
C ALA A 229 -8.44 -4.94 9.69
N LYS A 230 -8.40 -3.92 10.54
CA LYS A 230 -8.26 -4.07 12.00
C LYS A 230 -9.54 -4.48 12.68
N TYR A 231 -10.65 -3.89 12.27
CA TYR A 231 -12.00 -4.11 12.83
C TYR A 231 -12.07 -4.02 14.36
N ASP A 232 -11.41 -3.00 14.92
CA ASP A 232 -11.05 -2.87 16.33
C ASP A 232 -11.94 -1.90 17.14
N ASN A 233 -13.14 -1.62 16.70
CA ASN A 233 -14.14 -0.77 17.38
C ASN A 233 -13.52 0.44 18.12
N PHE A 234 -13.36 1.55 17.42
CA PHE A 234 -12.89 2.82 17.97
C PHE A 234 -13.97 3.89 17.82
N SER A 235 -13.78 5.06 18.41
CA SER A 235 -14.67 6.22 18.20
C SER A 235 -14.18 7.02 16.99
N PRO A 236 -14.89 6.99 15.83
CA PRO A 236 -14.51 7.70 14.62
C PRO A 236 -14.56 9.22 14.83
N LYS A 237 -13.52 9.94 14.36
CA LYS A 237 -13.38 11.38 14.55
C LYS A 237 -13.68 12.18 13.29
N GLY A 238 -14.31 13.33 13.45
CA GLY A 238 -14.57 14.29 12.39
C GLY A 238 -15.56 13.78 11.33
N LYS A 239 -15.75 14.56 10.28
CA LYS A 239 -16.71 14.30 9.21
C LYS A 239 -16.44 12.99 8.46
N THR A 240 -15.17 12.66 8.26
CA THR A 240 -14.74 11.47 7.51
C THR A 240 -14.62 10.21 8.36
N GLY A 241 -14.81 10.32 9.69
CA GLY A 241 -14.73 9.16 10.58
C GLY A 241 -13.31 8.63 10.77
N LEU A 242 -12.33 9.53 10.87
CA LEU A 242 -10.92 9.13 11.02
C LEU A 242 -10.69 8.33 12.31
N ARG A 243 -9.95 7.24 12.16
CA ARG A 243 -9.33 6.53 13.28
C ARG A 243 -8.06 7.26 13.75
N ASN A 244 -7.60 6.98 14.95
CA ASN A 244 -6.25 7.36 15.32
C ASN A 244 -5.26 6.61 14.42
N TYR A 245 -4.28 7.33 13.89
CA TYR A 245 -3.22 6.76 13.04
C TYR A 245 -1.87 7.39 13.42
N GLN A 246 -0.82 6.67 13.16
CA GLN A 246 0.55 7.14 13.36
C GLN A 246 0.96 8.01 12.17
N LYS A 247 1.63 9.14 12.44
CA LYS A 247 2.07 10.06 11.40
C LYS A 247 3.45 9.68 10.90
N SER A 248 3.59 9.61 9.58
CA SER A 248 4.89 9.42 8.95
C SER A 248 5.72 10.71 9.00
N LYS A 249 6.97 10.61 9.41
CA LYS A 249 7.96 11.71 9.36
C LYS A 249 8.25 12.14 7.93
N TYR A 250 8.11 11.25 6.96
CA TYR A 250 8.26 11.53 5.53
C TYR A 250 7.19 12.47 4.97
N CYS A 251 6.08 12.67 5.67
CA CYS A 251 5.06 13.66 5.33
C CYS A 251 5.30 15.03 6.02
N SER A 252 6.40 15.21 6.73
CA SER A 252 6.76 16.45 7.43
C SER A 252 7.94 17.14 6.76
N LYS A 253 7.73 18.37 6.26
CA LYS A 253 8.81 19.16 5.63
C LYS A 253 10.02 19.39 6.56
N ILE A 254 9.79 19.41 7.87
CA ILE A 254 10.84 19.65 8.87
C ILE A 254 11.64 18.36 9.15
N GLU A 255 11.00 17.20 9.06
CA GLU A 255 11.59 15.92 9.50
C GLU A 255 12.07 15.04 8.34
N VAL A 256 11.55 15.23 7.13
CA VAL A 256 11.75 14.30 6.01
C VAL A 256 13.23 14.11 5.68
N SER A 257 14.00 15.19 5.55
CA SER A 257 15.41 15.13 5.16
C SER A 257 16.28 14.43 6.22
N LYS A 258 16.02 14.73 7.50
CA LYS A 258 16.72 14.07 8.61
C LYS A 258 16.37 12.59 8.69
N SER A 259 15.10 12.24 8.49
CA SER A 259 14.65 10.85 8.50
C SER A 259 15.22 10.07 7.31
N PHE A 260 15.28 10.69 6.12
CA PHE A 260 15.87 10.10 4.95
C PHE A 260 17.38 9.88 5.10
N GLU A 261 18.11 10.88 5.62
CA GLU A 261 19.56 10.74 5.89
C GLU A 261 19.85 9.62 6.89
N ASP A 262 19.08 9.54 7.99
CA ASP A 262 19.19 8.48 8.99
C ASP A 262 18.92 7.09 8.37
N LEU A 263 17.91 6.99 7.50
CA LEU A 263 17.60 5.74 6.79
C LEU A 263 18.75 5.31 5.89
N ILE A 264 19.29 6.22 5.06
CA ILE A 264 20.42 5.91 4.16
C ILE A 264 21.66 5.54 4.96
N GLN A 265 21.94 6.25 6.04
CA GLN A 265 23.08 5.96 6.92
C GLN A 265 23.05 4.53 7.46
N ASN A 266 21.88 4.08 7.93
CA ASN A 266 21.69 2.77 8.57
C ASN A 266 21.37 1.63 7.58
N ALA A 267 21.19 1.91 6.28
CA ALA A 267 20.89 0.87 5.30
C ALA A 267 22.12 -0.01 5.03
N HIS A 268 21.97 -1.31 5.20
CA HIS A 268 22.98 -2.34 4.87
C HIS A 268 22.67 -2.97 3.50
N PHE A 269 22.68 -2.13 2.46
CA PHE A 269 22.38 -2.48 1.07
C PHE A 269 23.39 -1.80 0.14
N GLN A 270 23.91 -2.54 -0.86
CA GLN A 270 24.86 -1.99 -1.81
C GLN A 270 24.18 -1.06 -2.83
N HIS A 271 23.03 -1.46 -3.36
CA HIS A 271 22.32 -0.74 -4.40
C HIS A 271 21.01 -0.14 -3.83
N ILE A 272 20.93 1.18 -3.76
CA ILE A 272 19.74 1.87 -3.23
C ILE A 272 19.10 2.67 -4.36
N PHE A 273 17.81 2.44 -4.60
CA PHE A 273 16.99 3.14 -5.59
C PHE A 273 15.90 3.92 -4.87
N LEU A 274 15.84 5.23 -5.10
CA LEU A 274 14.80 6.10 -4.54
C LEU A 274 13.92 6.64 -5.66
N SER A 275 12.64 6.27 -5.67
CA SER A 275 11.60 6.95 -6.45
C SER A 275 11.18 8.23 -5.76
N TYR A 276 11.25 9.34 -6.48
CA TYR A 276 10.78 10.64 -5.99
C TYR A 276 10.38 11.54 -7.18
N ASN A 277 9.68 12.64 -6.94
CA ASN A 277 9.29 13.54 -8.01
C ASN A 277 9.66 15.01 -7.72
N ASN A 278 9.54 15.85 -8.74
CA ASN A 278 9.90 17.27 -8.67
C ASN A 278 8.97 18.11 -7.78
N GLU A 279 7.87 17.56 -7.27
CA GLU A 279 6.93 18.24 -6.37
C GLU A 279 7.07 17.77 -4.92
N GLY A 280 8.07 16.94 -4.65
CA GLY A 280 8.31 16.37 -3.35
C GLY A 280 8.77 17.38 -2.28
N LEU A 281 8.66 16.99 -1.01
CA LEU A 281 9.05 17.82 0.13
C LEU A 281 10.56 18.07 0.18
N MET A 282 11.37 17.12 -0.30
CA MET A 282 12.83 17.27 -0.46
C MET A 282 13.14 17.76 -1.87
N PRO A 283 13.81 18.90 -2.05
CA PRO A 283 14.33 19.32 -3.34
C PRO A 283 15.41 18.35 -3.86
N GLU A 284 15.60 18.27 -5.18
CA GLU A 284 16.64 17.45 -5.81
C GLU A 284 18.03 17.72 -5.20
N SER A 285 18.38 18.99 -5.00
CA SER A 285 19.67 19.39 -4.39
C SER A 285 19.89 18.82 -3.00
N GLU A 286 18.84 18.69 -2.21
CA GLU A 286 18.91 18.13 -0.86
C GLU A 286 19.08 16.60 -0.91
N ILE A 287 18.33 15.90 -1.76
CA ILE A 287 18.49 14.46 -2.00
C ILE A 287 19.93 14.17 -2.46
N ARG A 288 20.42 14.93 -3.43
CA ARG A 288 21.79 14.85 -3.94
C ARG A 288 22.83 15.00 -2.81
N ASN A 289 22.67 16.04 -2.00
CA ASN A 289 23.58 16.32 -0.88
C ASN A 289 23.60 15.18 0.17
N ILE A 290 22.47 14.54 0.40
CA ILE A 290 22.39 13.40 1.32
C ILE A 290 23.08 12.18 0.68
N LEU A 291 22.69 11.78 -0.53
CA LEU A 291 23.21 10.58 -1.18
C LEU A 291 24.72 10.63 -1.40
N SER A 292 25.28 11.79 -1.79
CA SER A 292 26.72 11.96 -2.02
C SER A 292 27.60 11.81 -0.78
N LYS A 293 27.03 11.82 0.42
CA LYS A 293 27.77 11.50 1.66
C LYS A 293 28.08 10.01 1.83
N PHE A 294 27.31 9.14 1.16
CA PHE A 294 27.31 7.70 1.42
C PHE A 294 27.82 6.86 0.23
N GLY A 295 28.10 7.45 -0.92
CA GLY A 295 28.61 6.74 -2.07
C GLY A 295 28.49 7.48 -3.39
N LYS A 296 28.54 6.74 -4.51
CA LYS A 296 28.35 7.26 -5.84
C LYS A 296 26.86 7.26 -6.19
N TYR A 297 26.33 8.40 -6.58
CA TYR A 297 24.93 8.49 -6.97
C TYR A 297 24.79 8.84 -8.46
N ASP A 298 23.64 8.43 -9.02
CA ASP A 298 23.19 8.77 -10.36
C ASP A 298 21.68 9.05 -10.33
N ILE A 299 21.12 9.55 -11.44
CA ILE A 299 19.72 9.89 -11.56
C ILE A 299 19.16 9.51 -12.93
N PHE A 300 18.08 8.74 -12.92
CA PHE A 300 17.30 8.41 -14.12
C PHE A 300 15.98 9.17 -14.08
N THR A 301 15.54 9.65 -15.23
CA THR A 301 14.32 10.46 -15.32
C THR A 301 13.35 9.89 -16.34
N THR A 302 12.05 10.05 -16.06
CA THR A 302 11.00 9.75 -17.01
C THR A 302 9.85 10.75 -16.87
N GLU A 303 9.20 11.08 -17.98
CA GLU A 303 7.99 11.88 -17.96
C GLU A 303 6.79 11.02 -17.59
N TYR A 304 6.02 11.47 -16.60
CA TYR A 304 4.84 10.76 -16.12
C TYR A 304 3.59 11.62 -16.24
N GLN A 305 2.57 11.11 -16.93
CA GLN A 305 1.26 11.77 -16.95
C GLN A 305 0.57 11.60 -15.60
N ARG A 306 0.23 12.71 -14.96
CA ARG A 306 -0.46 12.71 -13.67
C ARG A 306 -1.72 11.84 -13.69
N PHE A 307 -1.93 11.11 -12.60
CA PHE A 307 -3.24 10.54 -12.30
C PHE A 307 -4.24 11.68 -12.07
N ARG A 308 -5.26 11.76 -12.93
CA ARG A 308 -6.31 12.82 -12.87
C ARG A 308 -7.49 12.28 -12.07
N ALA A 309 -7.63 12.72 -10.81
CA ALA A 309 -8.79 12.43 -9.98
C ALA A 309 -9.96 13.44 -10.19
N ASP A 310 -9.67 14.67 -10.65
CA ASP A 310 -10.63 15.77 -10.79
C ASP A 310 -10.69 16.33 -12.21
N LYS A 311 -11.87 16.90 -12.58
CA LYS A 311 -12.07 17.64 -13.83
C LYS A 311 -11.25 18.94 -13.87
N GLU A 312 -10.78 19.35 -15.06
CA GLU A 312 -9.89 20.50 -15.28
C GLU A 312 -10.43 21.85 -14.78
N GLU A 313 -11.74 22.00 -14.69
CA GLU A 313 -12.43 23.26 -14.36
C GLU A 313 -12.20 23.76 -12.92
N ASN A 314 -11.69 22.90 -12.02
CA ASN A 314 -11.53 23.19 -10.58
C ASN A 314 -10.07 23.28 -10.12
N ARG A 315 -9.09 23.47 -11.03
CA ARG A 315 -7.66 23.44 -10.69
C ARG A 315 -6.94 24.78 -10.84
N ASN A 316 -6.17 25.13 -9.80
CA ASN A 316 -5.22 26.27 -9.85
C ASN A 316 -3.86 25.93 -10.50
N HIS A 317 -3.60 24.71 -10.96
CA HIS A 317 -2.32 24.27 -11.57
C HIS A 317 -2.50 23.74 -12.99
N LYS A 318 -1.79 24.35 -13.95
CA LYS A 318 -1.83 24.07 -15.40
C LYS A 318 -0.79 23.03 -15.89
N ALA A 319 0.06 22.47 -15.01
CA ALA A 319 1.08 21.51 -15.43
C ALA A 319 0.47 20.14 -15.80
N SER A 320 0.67 19.70 -17.05
CA SER A 320 0.11 18.46 -17.60
C SER A 320 0.90 17.19 -17.28
N GLY A 321 2.15 17.32 -16.82
CA GLY A 321 3.05 16.22 -16.48
C GLY A 321 3.82 16.46 -15.19
N THR A 322 4.32 15.40 -14.60
CA THR A 322 5.26 15.40 -13.48
C THR A 322 6.49 14.64 -13.93
N THR A 323 7.67 15.15 -13.64
CA THR A 323 8.90 14.42 -13.86
C THR A 323 9.12 13.49 -12.67
N GLU A 324 9.16 12.19 -12.94
CA GLU A 324 9.52 11.18 -11.95
C GLU A 324 11.03 10.91 -12.04
N TYR A 325 11.65 10.88 -10.89
CA TYR A 325 13.07 10.61 -10.72
C TYR A 325 13.27 9.26 -10.08
N LEU A 326 14.21 8.49 -10.58
CA LEU A 326 14.77 7.33 -9.90
C LEU A 326 16.22 7.63 -9.57
N TYR A 327 16.48 8.02 -8.33
CA TYR A 327 17.85 8.22 -7.85
C TYR A 327 18.46 6.86 -7.56
N TYR A 328 19.71 6.71 -7.89
CA TYR A 328 20.50 5.53 -7.60
C TYR A 328 21.68 5.92 -6.70
N LEU A 329 21.96 5.11 -5.71
CA LEU A 329 23.16 5.20 -4.87
C LEU A 329 23.85 3.84 -4.83
N GLU A 330 25.11 3.81 -5.26
CA GLU A 330 26.05 2.74 -4.91
C GLU A 330 26.69 3.10 -3.59
N LYS A 331 26.22 2.43 -2.53
CA LYS A 331 26.68 2.72 -1.16
C LYS A 331 28.05 2.09 -0.91
N ASN A 332 28.97 2.89 -0.32
CA ASN A 332 30.34 2.44 0.03
C ASN A 332 30.33 1.40 1.14
#